data_099fcc4260e07f045d961044df9fd2a2
#
_entry.id   099fcc4260e07f045d961044df9fd2a2
#
_cell.length_a   1.000
_cell.length_b   1.000
_cell.length_c   1.000
_cell.angle_alpha   90.00
_cell.angle_beta   90.00
_cell.angle_gamma   90.00
#
_symmetry.space_group_name_H-M   'P 1'
#
loop_
_entity.id
_entity.type
_entity.pdbx_description
1 polymer ?
#
loop_
_entity_poly.entity_id
_entity_poly.type
_entity_poly.pdbx_seq_one_letter_code
_entity_poly.pdbx_strand_id
1 'polypeptide(L)'
;VEFMRGEDGISLSGKEGLWKPYPVEYKRGESKTNDCDMLQLCAQAMCLEEMLCCSIPEGALYYGQPRRRQRVELTAEMRQKVRDMLLEMHDYYRRGYTPKVKPSKGCNACSMKELCLPKLIRSRPVREYLRKAMEVEP
;
A
#
# COMPACT_ATOMS: atom_id res chain seq x y z
N VAL A 1 9.27 -9.42 10.32
CA VAL A 1 9.24 -10.78 9.77
C VAL A 1 9.64 -11.73 10.87
N GLU A 2 8.85 -12.79 11.05
CA GLU A 2 9.17 -13.91 11.92
C GLU A 2 9.85 -14.99 11.08
N PHE A 3 10.72 -15.78 11.69
CA PHE A 3 11.37 -16.91 11.03
C PHE A 3 11.06 -18.19 11.81
N MET A 4 10.39 -19.12 11.16
CA MET A 4 10.02 -20.40 11.74
C MET A 4 10.97 -21.49 11.25
N ARG A 5 11.51 -22.30 12.16
CA ARG A 5 12.38 -23.44 11.80
C ARG A 5 11.58 -24.48 11.02
N GLY A 6 12.11 -24.99 9.93
CA GLY A 6 11.44 -25.96 9.06
C GLY A 6 12.44 -26.85 8.32
N GLU A 7 11.92 -27.82 7.59
CA GLU A 7 12.74 -28.73 6.77
C GLU A 7 13.07 -28.14 5.40
N ASP A 8 12.25 -27.20 4.94
CA ASP A 8 12.40 -26.39 3.73
C ASP A 8 12.39 -24.89 4.11
N GLY A 9 13.21 -24.09 3.44
CA GLY A 9 13.33 -22.67 3.73
C GLY A 9 14.70 -22.13 3.32
N ILE A 10 15.10 -21.05 3.96
CA ILE A 10 16.38 -20.36 3.71
C ILE A 10 17.35 -20.58 4.85
N SER A 11 18.64 -20.55 4.56
CA SER A 11 19.68 -20.48 5.56
C SER A 11 19.84 -19.04 6.06
N LEU A 12 19.87 -18.87 7.38
CA LEU A 12 20.11 -17.55 8.00
C LEU A 12 21.54 -17.50 8.56
N SER A 13 22.23 -16.39 8.30
CA SER A 13 23.57 -16.18 8.85
C SER A 13 23.58 -16.29 10.38
N GLY A 14 24.48 -17.12 10.92
CA GLY A 14 24.62 -17.34 12.35
C GLY A 14 23.50 -18.19 12.99
N LYS A 15 22.67 -18.87 12.18
CA LYS A 15 21.63 -19.78 12.65
C LYS A 15 21.75 -21.14 11.97
N GLU A 16 21.69 -22.20 12.74
CA GLU A 16 21.68 -23.55 12.21
C GLU A 16 20.29 -23.95 11.69
N GLY A 17 20.27 -24.72 10.59
CA GLY A 17 19.06 -25.25 9.97
C GLY A 17 18.42 -24.31 8.96
N LEU A 18 17.23 -24.70 8.47
CA LEU A 18 16.45 -23.95 7.50
C LEU A 18 15.30 -23.21 8.17
N TRP A 19 14.99 -22.04 7.65
CA TRP A 19 14.03 -21.11 8.23
C TRP A 19 13.04 -20.61 7.19
N LYS A 20 11.76 -20.68 7.51
CA LYS A 20 10.69 -20.11 6.69
C LYS A 20 10.40 -18.68 7.13
N PRO A 21 10.55 -17.68 6.25
CA PRO A 21 10.11 -16.32 6.56
C PRO A 21 8.59 -16.24 6.61
N TYR A 22 8.09 -15.59 7.65
CA TYR A 22 6.67 -15.38 7.86
C TYR A 22 6.43 -13.89 8.12
N PRO A 23 5.93 -13.12 7.13
CA PRO A 23 5.70 -11.69 7.28
C PRO A 23 4.52 -11.44 8.21
N VAL A 24 4.69 -10.48 9.12
CA VAL A 24 3.64 -9.99 10.02
C VAL A 24 3.58 -8.48 9.91
N GLU A 25 2.47 -7.98 9.40
CA GLU A 25 2.20 -6.55 9.31
C GLU A 25 1.42 -6.09 10.54
N TYR A 26 1.98 -5.12 11.27
CA TYR A 26 1.36 -4.54 12.45
C TYR A 26 0.46 -3.35 12.08
N LYS A 27 -0.79 -3.36 12.54
CA LYS A 27 -1.76 -2.29 12.40
C LYS A 27 -2.17 -1.79 13.78
N ARG A 28 -2.06 -0.50 14.01
CA ARG A 28 -2.41 0.11 15.29
C ARG A 28 -3.91 0.03 15.60
N GLY A 29 -4.77 0.16 14.58
CA GLY A 29 -6.21 0.22 14.71
C GLY A 29 -6.92 -1.14 14.64
N GLU A 30 -8.15 -1.10 14.16
CA GLU A 30 -9.00 -2.25 13.89
C GLU A 30 -8.89 -2.72 12.43
N SER A 31 -9.41 -3.93 12.17
CA SER A 31 -9.50 -4.46 10.81
C SER A 31 -10.40 -3.58 9.95
N LYS A 32 -9.93 -3.25 8.74
CA LYS A 32 -10.71 -2.52 7.75
C LYS A 32 -11.58 -3.47 6.93
N THR A 33 -12.67 -2.95 6.39
CA THR A 33 -13.59 -3.70 5.51
C THR A 33 -13.02 -3.93 4.10
N ASN A 34 -11.92 -3.25 3.74
CA ASN A 34 -11.27 -3.38 2.45
C ASN A 34 -10.01 -4.25 2.53
N ASP A 35 -9.50 -4.66 1.38
CA ASP A 35 -8.34 -5.54 1.23
C ASP A 35 -6.98 -4.82 1.24
N CYS A 36 -6.92 -3.52 1.50
CA CYS A 36 -5.69 -2.72 1.43
C CYS A 36 -4.57 -3.28 2.32
N ASP A 37 -4.91 -3.70 3.56
CA ASP A 37 -3.92 -4.23 4.50
C ASP A 37 -3.39 -5.60 4.03
N MET A 38 -4.25 -6.44 3.44
CA MET A 38 -3.87 -7.74 2.87
C MET A 38 -3.01 -7.58 1.62
N LEU A 39 -3.33 -6.63 0.74
CA LEU A 39 -2.53 -6.32 -0.45
C LEU A 39 -1.15 -5.76 -0.08
N GLN A 40 -1.07 -4.94 0.96
CA GLN A 40 0.20 -4.46 1.50
C GLN A 40 1.07 -5.62 1.99
N LEU A 41 0.49 -6.54 2.79
CA LEU A 41 1.19 -7.74 3.25
C LEU A 41 1.64 -8.62 2.09
N CYS A 42 0.79 -8.78 1.06
CA CYS A 42 1.13 -9.53 -0.14
C CYS A 42 2.30 -8.90 -0.91
N ALA A 43 2.32 -7.59 -1.09
CA ALA A 43 3.43 -6.88 -1.72
C ALA A 43 4.74 -7.05 -0.94
N GLN A 44 4.70 -6.96 0.38
CA GLN A 44 5.87 -7.19 1.24
C GLN A 44 6.38 -8.64 1.11
N ALA A 45 5.48 -9.62 1.07
CA ALA A 45 5.86 -11.01 0.88
C ALA A 45 6.52 -11.24 -0.48
N MET A 46 5.98 -10.66 -1.57
CA MET A 46 6.57 -10.75 -2.91
C MET A 46 7.99 -10.17 -2.96
N CYS A 47 8.23 -9.04 -2.27
CA CYS A 47 9.58 -8.47 -2.16
C CYS A 47 10.52 -9.40 -1.38
N LEU A 48 10.05 -10.01 -0.28
CA LEU A 48 10.84 -10.95 0.51
C LEU A 48 11.16 -12.23 -0.28
N GLU A 49 10.22 -12.74 -1.07
CA GLU A 49 10.43 -13.90 -1.95
C GLU A 49 11.54 -13.65 -2.97
N GLU A 50 11.54 -12.45 -3.59
CA GLU A 50 12.59 -12.05 -4.52
C GLU A 50 13.94 -11.91 -3.83
N MET A 51 13.98 -11.24 -2.67
CA MET A 51 15.23 -11.02 -1.91
C MET A 51 15.83 -12.30 -1.36
N LEU A 52 15.00 -13.26 -0.95
CA LEU A 52 15.42 -14.46 -0.23
C LEU A 52 15.36 -15.73 -1.11
N CYS A 53 14.95 -15.61 -2.38
CA CYS A 53 14.80 -16.72 -3.31
C CYS A 53 13.97 -17.88 -2.71
N CYS A 54 12.84 -17.58 -2.08
CA CYS A 54 11.97 -18.55 -1.42
C CYS A 54 10.50 -18.29 -1.76
N SER A 55 9.61 -19.17 -1.30
CA SER A 55 8.16 -18.99 -1.42
C SER A 55 7.53 -18.68 -0.08
N ILE A 56 6.64 -17.70 -0.03
CA ILE A 56 5.92 -17.26 1.18
C ILE A 56 4.42 -17.37 0.90
N PRO A 57 3.79 -18.52 1.18
CA PRO A 57 2.38 -18.74 0.85
C PRO A 57 1.41 -18.00 1.76
N GLU A 58 1.86 -17.55 2.91
CA GLU A 58 1.01 -16.93 3.91
C GLU A 58 1.77 -15.95 4.81
N GLY A 59 1.02 -15.10 5.51
CA GLY A 59 1.51 -14.18 6.51
C GLY A 59 0.41 -13.82 7.50
N ALA A 60 0.60 -12.78 8.28
CA ALA A 60 -0.41 -12.32 9.23
C ALA A 60 -0.52 -10.80 9.29
N LEU A 61 -1.73 -10.33 9.56
CA LEU A 61 -2.01 -8.98 10.04
C LEU A 61 -2.19 -9.03 11.55
N TYR A 62 -1.53 -8.15 12.28
CA TYR A 62 -1.73 -8.00 13.71
C TYR A 62 -2.36 -6.66 14.01
N TYR A 63 -3.59 -6.68 14.53
CA TYR A 63 -4.33 -5.49 14.91
C TYR A 63 -4.15 -5.19 16.40
N GLY A 64 -3.55 -4.05 16.71
CA GLY A 64 -3.14 -3.69 18.07
C GLY A 64 -4.28 -3.38 19.03
N GLN A 65 -5.38 -2.78 18.54
CA GLN A 65 -6.54 -2.48 19.40
C GLN A 65 -7.24 -3.73 19.90
N PRO A 66 -7.70 -4.67 19.03
CA PRO A 66 -8.29 -5.92 19.48
C PRO A 66 -7.23 -6.94 19.92
N ARG A 67 -5.94 -6.64 19.80
CA ARG A 67 -4.81 -7.56 20.05
C ARG A 67 -5.00 -8.90 19.33
N ARG A 68 -5.47 -8.82 18.09
CA ARG A 68 -5.83 -10.00 17.29
C ARG A 68 -4.89 -10.17 16.12
N ARG A 69 -4.41 -11.42 15.94
CA ARG A 69 -3.66 -11.85 14.75
C ARG A 69 -4.64 -12.50 13.76
N GLN A 70 -4.60 -12.07 12.52
CA GLN A 70 -5.36 -12.61 11.40
C GLN A 70 -4.37 -13.23 10.42
N ARG A 71 -4.49 -14.53 10.20
CA ARG A 71 -3.75 -15.23 9.15
C ARG A 71 -4.30 -14.83 7.79
N VAL A 72 -3.41 -14.62 6.82
CA VAL A 72 -3.72 -14.25 5.45
C VAL A 72 -3.00 -15.20 4.51
N GLU A 73 -3.75 -15.90 3.68
CA GLU A 73 -3.23 -16.67 2.57
C GLU A 73 -2.92 -15.73 1.40
N LEU A 74 -1.73 -15.84 0.82
CA LEU A 74 -1.24 -14.97 -0.25
C LEU A 74 -1.50 -15.62 -1.60
N THR A 75 -2.75 -15.53 -2.07
CA THR A 75 -3.23 -16.21 -3.27
C THR A 75 -2.64 -15.65 -4.57
N ALA A 76 -2.75 -16.42 -5.64
CA ALA A 76 -2.33 -16.00 -6.99
C ALA A 76 -3.08 -14.75 -7.46
N GLU A 77 -4.37 -14.63 -7.14
CA GLU A 77 -5.22 -13.48 -7.46
C GLU A 77 -4.74 -12.22 -6.74
N MET A 78 -4.41 -12.32 -5.44
CA MET A 78 -3.85 -11.18 -4.69
C MET A 78 -2.52 -10.72 -5.28
N ARG A 79 -1.65 -11.66 -5.63
CA ARG A 79 -0.36 -11.37 -6.27
C ARG A 79 -0.53 -10.69 -7.62
N GLN A 80 -1.50 -11.14 -8.43
CA GLN A 80 -1.80 -10.50 -9.71
C GLN A 80 -2.32 -9.08 -9.49
N LYS A 81 -3.24 -8.89 -8.55
CA LYS A 81 -3.77 -7.56 -8.20
C LYS A 81 -2.66 -6.60 -7.74
N VAL A 82 -1.71 -7.08 -6.95
CA VAL A 82 -0.54 -6.27 -6.55
C VAL A 82 0.30 -5.88 -7.77
N ARG A 83 0.58 -6.81 -8.69
CA ARG A 83 1.33 -6.51 -9.92
C ARG A 83 0.64 -5.46 -10.77
N ASP A 84 -0.67 -5.59 -10.98
CA ASP A 84 -1.45 -4.66 -11.79
C ASP A 84 -1.45 -3.24 -11.18
N MET A 85 -1.60 -3.14 -9.85
CA MET A 85 -1.52 -1.87 -9.13
C MET A 85 -0.14 -1.23 -9.27
N LEU A 86 0.94 -2.01 -9.14
CA LEU A 86 2.30 -1.50 -9.29
C LEU A 86 2.57 -1.02 -10.73
N LEU A 87 2.10 -1.73 -11.74
CA LEU A 87 2.21 -1.31 -13.14
C LEU A 87 1.48 0.02 -13.38
N GLU A 88 0.27 0.19 -12.84
CA GLU A 88 -0.48 1.44 -12.92
C GLU A 88 0.25 2.59 -12.19
N MET A 89 0.78 2.35 -10.99
CA MET A 89 1.57 3.34 -10.24
C MET A 89 2.82 3.77 -11.01
N HIS A 90 3.54 2.83 -11.62
CA HIS A 90 4.72 3.12 -12.44
C HIS A 90 4.36 3.91 -13.70
N ASP A 91 3.21 3.63 -14.33
CA ASP A 91 2.73 4.40 -15.48
C ASP A 91 2.41 5.85 -15.09
N TYR A 92 1.72 6.06 -13.97
CA TYR A 92 1.45 7.41 -13.44
C TYR A 92 2.74 8.17 -13.15
N TYR A 93 3.70 7.50 -12.49
CA TYR A 93 4.99 8.11 -12.19
C TYR A 93 5.75 8.54 -13.45
N ARG A 94 5.85 7.64 -14.45
CA ARG A 94 6.54 7.91 -15.72
C ARG A 94 5.90 9.05 -16.50
N ARG A 95 4.58 9.18 -16.45
CA ARG A 95 3.82 10.24 -17.11
C ARG A 95 3.77 11.54 -16.32
N GLY A 96 4.31 11.59 -15.11
CA GLY A 96 4.15 12.73 -14.20
C GLY A 96 2.69 13.04 -13.88
N TYR A 97 1.82 12.02 -13.90
CA TYR A 97 0.38 12.19 -13.72
C TYR A 97 -0.03 11.93 -12.28
N THR A 98 -0.72 12.90 -11.68
CA THR A 98 -1.36 12.75 -10.37
C THR A 98 -2.86 12.51 -10.56
N PRO A 99 -3.39 11.34 -10.15
CA PRO A 99 -4.82 11.04 -10.27
C PRO A 99 -5.67 12.03 -9.50
N LYS A 100 -6.83 12.40 -10.08
CA LYS A 100 -7.80 13.25 -9.37
C LYS A 100 -8.43 12.46 -8.23
N VAL A 101 -8.35 13.01 -7.02
CA VAL A 101 -8.96 12.41 -5.82
C VAL A 101 -10.25 13.13 -5.45
N LYS A 102 -11.22 12.39 -4.90
CA LYS A 102 -12.40 13.00 -4.29
C LYS A 102 -12.04 13.42 -2.86
N PRO A 103 -12.13 14.72 -2.52
CA PRO A 103 -11.92 15.16 -1.15
C PRO A 103 -12.86 14.46 -0.18
N SER A 104 -12.32 13.99 0.93
CA SER A 104 -13.05 13.28 1.99
C SER A 104 -12.71 13.86 3.37
N LYS A 105 -13.44 13.41 4.40
CA LYS A 105 -13.13 13.76 5.79
C LYS A 105 -11.71 13.32 6.19
N GLY A 106 -11.22 12.21 5.63
CA GLY A 106 -9.87 11.69 5.86
C GLY A 106 -8.76 12.63 5.37
N CYS A 107 -9.03 13.53 4.41
CA CYS A 107 -8.04 14.50 3.93
C CYS A 107 -7.58 15.48 5.03
N ASN A 108 -8.38 15.71 6.07
CA ASN A 108 -8.02 16.62 7.16
C ASN A 108 -6.87 16.05 8.04
N ALA A 109 -6.80 14.73 8.16
CA ALA A 109 -5.77 14.01 8.93
C ALA A 109 -4.70 13.37 8.02
N CYS A 110 -4.70 13.67 6.72
CA CYS A 110 -3.76 13.09 5.76
C CYS A 110 -2.43 13.84 5.78
N SER A 111 -1.32 13.12 5.98
CA SER A 111 0.03 13.68 5.93
C SER A 111 0.41 14.28 4.57
N MET A 112 -0.24 13.81 3.48
CA MET A 112 -0.01 14.29 2.12
C MET A 112 -0.88 15.50 1.75
N LYS A 113 -1.68 16.05 2.65
CA LYS A 113 -2.66 17.11 2.37
C LYS A 113 -2.04 18.34 1.71
N GLU A 114 -0.88 18.78 2.20
CA GLU A 114 -0.18 19.98 1.73
C GLU A 114 0.50 19.77 0.35
N LEU A 115 0.75 18.52 -0.03
CA LEU A 115 1.28 18.16 -1.36
C LEU A 115 0.13 17.84 -2.34
N CYS A 116 -0.88 17.11 -1.89
CA CYS A 116 -2.03 16.70 -2.70
C CYS A 116 -2.97 17.87 -3.02
N LEU A 117 -3.07 18.86 -2.13
CA LEU A 117 -3.93 20.05 -2.25
C LEU A 117 -5.38 19.71 -2.66
N PRO A 118 -6.09 18.80 -1.96
CA PRO A 118 -7.37 18.24 -2.41
C PRO A 118 -8.47 19.27 -2.61
N LYS A 119 -8.38 20.45 -1.99
CA LYS A 119 -9.32 21.55 -2.18
C LYS A 119 -9.21 22.20 -3.56
N LEU A 120 -7.99 22.22 -4.14
CA LEU A 120 -7.75 22.83 -5.45
C LEU A 120 -8.29 21.98 -6.61
N ILE A 121 -8.53 20.70 -6.41
CA ILE A 121 -9.09 19.78 -7.43
C ILE A 121 -10.51 20.24 -7.87
N ARG A 122 -11.22 20.96 -7.00
CA ARG A 122 -12.54 21.55 -7.28
C ARG A 122 -12.47 23.00 -7.77
N SER A 123 -11.27 23.59 -7.78
CA SER A 123 -11.12 24.96 -8.28
C SER A 123 -11.32 25.01 -9.79
N ARG A 124 -11.85 26.14 -10.27
CA ARG A 124 -12.00 26.37 -11.71
C ARG A 124 -10.63 26.43 -12.36
N PRO A 125 -10.51 26.02 -13.64
CA PRO A 125 -9.27 26.21 -14.40
C PRO A 125 -8.82 27.67 -14.33
N VAL A 126 -7.51 27.88 -14.19
CA VAL A 126 -6.92 29.23 -14.13
C VAL A 126 -7.38 30.11 -15.30
N ARG A 127 -7.51 29.51 -16.49
CA ARG A 127 -8.02 30.19 -17.69
C ARG A 127 -9.44 30.78 -17.51
N GLU A 128 -10.32 30.02 -16.84
CA GLU A 128 -11.70 30.45 -16.56
C GLU A 128 -11.73 31.57 -15.49
N TYR A 129 -10.86 31.44 -14.49
CA TYR A 129 -10.69 32.49 -13.48
C TYR A 129 -10.19 33.80 -14.10
N LEU A 130 -9.13 33.73 -14.92
CA LEU A 130 -8.58 34.90 -15.62
C LEU A 130 -9.60 35.53 -16.54
N ARG A 131 -10.34 34.75 -17.33
CA ARG A 131 -11.39 35.25 -18.19
C ARG A 131 -12.44 36.06 -17.40
N LYS A 132 -12.93 35.49 -16.28
CA LYS A 132 -13.89 36.21 -15.44
C LYS A 132 -13.32 37.45 -14.78
N ALA A 133 -12.06 37.40 -14.34
CA ALA A 133 -11.41 38.59 -13.77
C ALA A 133 -11.20 39.72 -14.78
N MET A 134 -11.02 39.34 -16.06
CA MET A 134 -10.86 40.32 -17.17
C MET A 134 -12.20 40.81 -17.76
N GLU A 135 -13.31 40.05 -17.57
CA GLU A 135 -14.66 40.43 -17.99
C GLU A 135 -15.34 41.38 -16.96
N VAL A 136 -14.75 41.55 -15.77
CA VAL A 136 -15.20 42.53 -14.76
C VAL A 136 -14.38 43.82 -14.96
N GLU A 137 -14.63 44.55 -16.03
CA GLU A 137 -14.27 45.97 -16.15
C GLU A 137 -15.49 46.85 -15.85
N PRO A 138 -15.22 48.08 -15.35
CA PRO A 138 -16.13 48.87 -14.53
C PRO A 138 -17.38 49.38 -15.23
#